data_dc5c79195127305d6c63252c1f9155fd
#
_entry.id   dc5c79195127305d6c63252c1f9155fd
#
_cell.length_a   1.000
_cell.length_b   1.000
_cell.length_c   1.000
_cell.angle_alpha   90.00
_cell.angle_beta   90.00
_cell.angle_gamma   90.00
#
_symmetry.space_group_name_H-M   'P 1'
#
loop_
_entity.id
_entity.type
_entity.pdbx_description
1 polymer ?
#
loop_
_entity_poly.entity_id
_entity_poly.type
_entity_poly.pdbx_seq_one_letter_code
_entity_poly.pdbx_strand_id
1 'polypeptide(L)'
;GALGHDAAITPDPFDAATARRLMAEAGFPDGFALTLHGPNDRYVNDAEIAQALAQMWARIGVRTAVATMPSTLFFARAPRDENSISLTGWSSSTGEADTSLINMVATPTPERGWGTVIRASHYSNPETDALLERALATIDNDERGAAYRRIVGIGVQRDLAVIPIHHQVNV
;
A
#
# COMPACT_ATOMS: atom_id res chain seq x y z
N GLY A 1 -19.77 1.98 4.76
CA GLY A 1 -18.39 2.02 4.35
C GLY A 1 -18.22 2.94 3.15
N ALA A 2 -16.99 3.22 2.77
CA ALA A 2 -16.69 3.98 1.55
C ALA A 2 -17.13 3.20 0.31
N LEU A 3 -17.46 3.88 -0.77
CA LEU A 3 -17.71 3.24 -2.06
C LEU A 3 -16.43 2.54 -2.53
N GLY A 4 -16.53 1.24 -2.81
CA GLY A 4 -15.38 0.38 -3.09
C GLY A 4 -14.92 -0.48 -1.90
N HIS A 5 -15.51 -0.32 -0.71
CA HIS A 5 -15.28 -1.25 0.39
C HIS A 5 -15.79 -2.65 0.04
N ASP A 6 -14.98 -3.67 0.32
CA ASP A 6 -15.35 -5.07 0.17
C ASP A 6 -15.09 -5.82 1.48
N ALA A 7 -16.17 -6.23 2.14
CA ALA A 7 -16.10 -6.99 3.39
C ALA A 7 -15.56 -8.43 3.21
N ALA A 8 -15.49 -8.93 1.97
CA ALA A 8 -14.92 -10.24 1.68
C ALA A 8 -13.37 -10.23 1.66
N ILE A 9 -12.76 -9.04 1.53
CA ILE A 9 -11.31 -8.89 1.61
C ILE A 9 -10.91 -8.91 3.09
N THR A 10 -10.41 -10.06 3.53
CA THR A 10 -9.91 -10.28 4.89
C THR A 10 -8.40 -10.44 4.89
N PRO A 11 -7.69 -10.01 5.95
CA PRO A 11 -6.26 -10.28 6.09
C PRO A 11 -5.99 -11.79 6.09
N ASP A 12 -4.88 -12.19 5.50
CA ASP A 12 -4.38 -13.55 5.64
C ASP A 12 -4.08 -13.87 7.11
N PRO A 13 -4.30 -15.12 7.57
CA PRO A 13 -3.95 -15.51 8.91
C PRO A 13 -2.43 -15.42 9.12
N PHE A 14 -2.01 -15.06 10.33
CA PHE A 14 -0.59 -15.06 10.68
C PHE A 14 -0.02 -16.47 10.59
N ASP A 15 0.93 -16.70 9.68
CA ASP A 15 1.64 -17.96 9.50
C ASP A 15 3.11 -17.73 9.12
N ALA A 16 3.96 -17.71 10.14
CA ALA A 16 5.41 -17.55 9.96
C ALA A 16 6.08 -18.74 9.25
N ALA A 17 5.51 -19.94 9.33
CA ALA A 17 6.07 -21.10 8.66
C ALA A 17 5.84 -21.01 7.14
N THR A 18 4.62 -20.71 6.74
CA THR A 18 4.29 -20.45 5.34
C THR A 18 5.06 -19.26 4.78
N ALA A 19 5.23 -18.16 5.54
CA ALA A 19 6.02 -17.02 5.11
C ALA A 19 7.48 -17.41 4.81
N ARG A 20 8.14 -18.18 5.68
CA ARG A 20 9.51 -18.67 5.42
C ARG A 20 9.58 -19.60 4.20
N ARG A 21 8.61 -20.48 4.03
CA ARG A 21 8.55 -21.36 2.86
C ARG A 21 8.44 -20.55 1.56
N LEU A 22 7.53 -19.57 1.51
CA LEU A 22 7.36 -18.70 0.35
C LEU A 22 8.61 -17.88 0.06
N MET A 23 9.32 -17.39 1.08
CA MET A 23 10.60 -16.71 0.90
C MET A 23 11.65 -17.64 0.28
N ALA A 24 11.74 -18.89 0.74
CA ALA A 24 12.66 -19.87 0.16
C ALA A 24 12.32 -20.20 -1.30
N GLU A 25 11.04 -20.35 -1.62
CA GLU A 25 10.54 -20.56 -2.99
C GLU A 25 10.86 -19.37 -3.90
N ALA A 26 10.83 -18.14 -3.33
CA ALA A 26 11.21 -16.91 -4.02
C ALA A 26 12.73 -16.72 -4.17
N GLY A 27 13.57 -17.65 -3.68
CA GLY A 27 15.03 -17.59 -3.79
C GLY A 27 15.72 -16.92 -2.58
N PHE A 28 15.02 -16.69 -1.48
CA PHE A 28 15.56 -16.07 -0.27
C PHE A 28 15.47 -16.97 0.96
N PRO A 29 16.05 -18.21 0.95
CA PRO A 29 15.94 -19.15 2.08
C PRO A 29 16.56 -18.60 3.37
N ASP A 30 17.60 -17.76 3.26
CA ASP A 30 18.29 -17.12 4.39
C ASP A 30 17.77 -15.72 4.70
N GLY A 31 16.64 -15.34 4.08
CA GLY A 31 16.08 -14.00 4.17
C GLY A 31 16.82 -12.96 3.33
N PHE A 32 16.43 -11.71 3.50
CA PHE A 32 17.04 -10.58 2.79
C PHE A 32 17.05 -9.33 3.68
N ALA A 33 17.66 -8.26 3.19
CA ALA A 33 17.67 -6.96 3.87
C ALA A 33 16.91 -5.93 3.05
N LEU A 34 16.18 -5.05 3.75
CA LEU A 34 15.50 -3.89 3.16
C LEU A 34 15.53 -2.70 4.12
N THR A 35 15.15 -1.53 3.62
CA THR A 35 14.92 -0.34 4.43
C THR A 35 13.44 0.04 4.35
N LEU A 36 12.78 0.10 5.50
CA LEU A 36 11.42 0.62 5.63
C LEU A 36 11.49 2.13 5.90
N HIS A 37 10.97 2.91 4.98
CA HIS A 37 10.88 4.36 5.11
C HIS A 37 9.49 4.78 5.62
N GLY A 38 9.41 5.89 6.34
CA GLY A 38 8.14 6.43 6.80
C GLY A 38 8.27 7.78 7.48
N PRO A 39 7.16 8.49 7.71
CA PRO A 39 7.15 9.66 8.58
C PRO A 39 7.31 9.25 10.06
N ASN A 40 7.57 10.23 10.93
CA ASN A 40 7.63 10.05 12.38
C ASN A 40 6.82 11.11 13.15
N ASP A 41 6.00 11.88 12.43
CA ASP A 41 5.19 12.96 12.98
C ASP A 41 3.86 13.15 12.23
N ARG A 42 3.41 12.14 11.48
CA ARG A 42 2.23 12.22 10.61
C ARG A 42 1.06 11.37 11.08
N TYR A 43 1.33 10.16 11.52
CA TYR A 43 0.32 9.19 11.94
C TYR A 43 0.53 8.82 13.41
N VAL A 44 -0.53 8.34 14.08
CA VAL A 44 -0.40 7.89 15.47
C VAL A 44 0.59 6.74 15.54
N ASN A 45 1.66 6.92 16.32
CA ASN A 45 2.72 5.94 16.56
C ASN A 45 3.41 5.41 15.28
N ASP A 46 3.57 6.26 14.27
CA ASP A 46 4.12 5.83 12.96
C ASP A 46 5.55 5.27 13.09
N ALA A 47 6.42 5.91 13.86
CA ALA A 47 7.78 5.41 14.10
C ALA A 47 7.79 4.09 14.88
N GLU A 48 6.96 3.96 15.91
CA GLU A 48 6.81 2.74 16.71
C GLU A 48 6.23 1.59 15.90
N ILE A 49 5.26 1.87 15.03
CA ILE A 49 4.71 0.88 14.09
C ILE A 49 5.79 0.38 13.14
N ALA A 50 6.61 1.27 12.58
CA ALA A 50 7.71 0.87 11.70
C ALA A 50 8.73 -0.03 12.43
N GLN A 51 9.07 0.27 13.68
CA GLN A 51 9.95 -0.55 14.51
C GLN A 51 9.32 -1.92 14.84
N ALA A 52 8.02 -1.94 15.15
CA ALA A 52 7.31 -3.20 15.41
C ALA A 52 7.28 -4.10 14.17
N LEU A 53 7.03 -3.54 12.99
CA LEU A 53 7.07 -4.27 11.72
C LEU A 53 8.45 -4.88 11.47
N ALA A 54 9.53 -4.10 11.67
CA ALA A 54 10.89 -4.59 11.53
C ALA A 54 11.19 -5.79 12.45
N GLN A 55 10.74 -5.72 13.71
CA GLN A 55 10.88 -6.82 14.68
C GLN A 55 10.07 -8.07 14.28
N MET A 56 8.86 -7.89 13.76
CA MET A 56 8.01 -8.98 13.29
C MET A 56 8.65 -9.67 12.07
N TRP A 57 9.13 -8.91 11.11
CA TRP A 57 9.77 -9.42 9.89
C TRP A 57 11.11 -10.10 10.17
N ALA A 58 11.86 -9.67 11.19
CA ALA A 58 13.08 -10.34 11.61
C ALA A 58 12.84 -11.81 12.00
N ARG A 59 11.66 -12.16 12.51
CA ARG A 59 11.28 -13.54 12.88
C ARG A 59 11.21 -14.49 11.69
N ILE A 60 11.03 -13.94 10.49
CA ILE A 60 11.00 -14.71 9.24
C ILE A 60 12.25 -14.49 8.38
N GLY A 61 13.28 -13.83 8.89
CA GLY A 61 14.56 -13.64 8.21
C GLY A 61 14.68 -12.32 7.43
N VAL A 62 13.68 -11.44 7.45
CA VAL A 62 13.79 -10.13 6.79
C VAL A 62 14.46 -9.13 7.73
N ARG A 63 15.69 -8.73 7.40
CA ARG A 63 16.48 -7.75 8.16
C ARG A 63 16.10 -6.34 7.70
N THR A 64 15.35 -5.65 8.53
CA THR A 64 14.77 -4.35 8.18
C THR A 64 15.48 -3.22 8.90
N ALA A 65 16.12 -2.33 8.15
CA ALA A 65 16.53 -1.02 8.65
C ALA A 65 15.31 -0.08 8.65
N VAL A 66 15.07 0.64 9.74
CA VAL A 66 13.97 1.61 9.82
C VAL A 66 14.54 3.01 9.64
N ALA A 67 14.06 3.73 8.63
CA ALA A 67 14.47 5.09 8.29
C ALA A 67 13.25 6.02 8.33
N THR A 68 12.88 6.48 9.54
CA THR A 68 11.82 7.45 9.72
C THR A 68 12.36 8.89 9.70
N MET A 69 11.52 9.81 9.26
CA MET A 69 11.87 11.23 9.12
C MET A 69 10.62 12.12 9.25
N PRO A 70 10.80 13.44 9.49
CA PRO A 70 9.67 14.38 9.46
C PRO A 70 8.86 14.26 8.18
N SER A 71 7.53 14.34 8.31
CA SER A 71 6.58 14.14 7.20
C SER A 71 6.85 15.05 6.00
N THR A 72 7.25 16.28 6.25
CA THR A 72 7.64 17.24 5.20
C THR A 72 8.78 16.73 4.33
N LEU A 73 9.78 16.10 4.95
CA LEU A 73 10.92 15.52 4.25
C LEU A 73 10.53 14.20 3.56
N PHE A 74 9.74 13.38 4.23
CA PHE A 74 9.25 12.10 3.68
C PHE A 74 8.47 12.35 2.37
N PHE A 75 7.45 13.20 2.40
CA PHE A 75 6.64 13.48 1.21
C PHE A 75 7.39 14.26 0.11
N ALA A 76 8.42 15.01 0.45
CA ALA A 76 9.29 15.63 -0.56
C ALA A 76 10.18 14.60 -1.30
N ARG A 77 10.47 13.46 -0.67
CA ARG A 77 11.28 12.38 -1.23
C ARG A 77 10.45 11.27 -1.89
N ALA A 78 9.28 10.97 -1.37
CA ALA A 78 8.43 9.87 -1.84
C ALA A 78 8.21 9.84 -3.37
N PRO A 79 8.03 10.97 -4.07
CA PRO A 79 7.90 10.98 -5.54
C PRO A 79 9.20 10.69 -6.30
N ARG A 80 10.36 10.68 -5.63
CA ARG A 80 11.67 10.50 -6.29
C ARG A 80 12.07 9.05 -6.51
N ASP A 81 11.20 8.11 -6.10
CA ASP A 81 11.45 6.68 -6.28
C ASP A 81 12.72 6.16 -5.57
N GLU A 82 13.02 6.75 -4.42
CA GLU A 82 14.20 6.41 -3.61
C GLU A 82 13.91 5.29 -2.59
N ASN A 83 12.63 4.91 -2.43
CA ASN A 83 12.17 4.00 -1.38
C ASN A 83 11.62 2.70 -1.96
N SER A 84 12.20 1.55 -1.58
CA SER A 84 11.69 0.25 -2.00
C SER A 84 10.40 -0.15 -1.28
N ILE A 85 10.25 0.25 -0.01
CA ILE A 85 9.05 0.04 0.80
C ILE A 85 8.83 1.24 1.73
N SER A 86 7.58 1.65 1.87
CA SER A 86 7.21 2.81 2.69
C SER A 86 6.02 2.53 3.57
N LEU A 87 6.09 2.98 4.83
CA LEU A 87 4.93 3.09 5.71
C LEU A 87 4.23 4.42 5.43
N THR A 88 2.99 4.35 5.00
CA THR A 88 2.19 5.54 4.69
C THR A 88 0.71 5.28 4.95
N GLY A 89 -0.09 6.32 5.02
CA GLY A 89 -1.53 6.23 5.15
C GLY A 89 -2.23 7.12 4.14
N TRP A 90 -3.43 6.73 3.79
CA TRP A 90 -4.30 7.50 2.93
C TRP A 90 -5.71 7.54 3.49
N SER A 91 -6.36 8.69 3.37
CA SER A 91 -7.78 8.85 3.70
C SER A 91 -8.52 9.47 2.52
N SER A 92 -9.75 9.02 2.27
CA SER A 92 -10.62 9.63 1.28
C SER A 92 -11.47 10.71 1.95
N SER A 93 -11.54 11.89 1.32
CA SER A 93 -12.47 12.97 1.70
C SER A 93 -13.80 12.86 0.97
N THR A 94 -13.90 12.07 -0.09
CA THR A 94 -15.09 11.90 -0.93
C THR A 94 -16.00 10.78 -0.45
N GLY A 95 -15.51 9.89 0.43
CA GLY A 95 -16.21 8.67 0.81
C GLY A 95 -16.09 7.56 -0.25
N GLU A 96 -15.22 7.73 -1.24
CA GLU A 96 -14.93 6.77 -2.30
C GLU A 96 -13.46 6.31 -2.26
N ALA A 97 -13.15 5.19 -2.90
CA ALA A 97 -11.78 4.67 -2.97
C ALA A 97 -10.91 5.34 -4.05
N ASP A 98 -11.46 6.23 -4.87
CA ASP A 98 -10.84 6.85 -6.03
C ASP A 98 -9.45 7.42 -5.75
N THR A 99 -9.35 8.35 -4.81
CA THR A 99 -8.09 9.05 -4.52
C THR A 99 -7.02 8.13 -3.94
N SER A 100 -7.40 7.14 -3.14
CA SER A 100 -6.47 6.14 -2.63
C SER A 100 -5.95 5.22 -3.74
N LEU A 101 -6.82 4.78 -4.65
CA LEU A 101 -6.45 3.94 -5.77
C LEU A 101 -5.56 4.68 -6.77
N ILE A 102 -5.87 5.93 -7.08
CA ILE A 102 -5.06 6.81 -7.94
C ILE A 102 -3.63 6.96 -7.41
N ASN A 103 -3.46 7.10 -6.09
CA ASN A 103 -2.16 7.41 -5.52
C ASN A 103 -1.36 6.18 -5.08
N MET A 104 -2.00 5.04 -4.81
CA MET A 104 -1.34 3.87 -4.22
C MET A 104 -1.32 2.64 -5.14
N VAL A 105 -2.22 2.56 -6.12
CA VAL A 105 -2.39 1.35 -6.94
C VAL A 105 -2.26 1.62 -8.45
N ALA A 106 -2.65 2.80 -8.91
CA ALA A 106 -2.54 3.13 -10.32
C ALA A 106 -1.07 3.22 -10.78
N THR A 107 -0.83 2.87 -12.04
CA THR A 107 0.48 3.08 -12.68
C THR A 107 0.85 4.57 -12.63
N PRO A 108 2.02 4.92 -12.08
CA PRO A 108 2.45 6.32 -12.01
C PRO A 108 2.46 6.98 -13.39
N THR A 109 1.58 7.95 -13.58
CA THR A 109 1.41 8.69 -14.85
C THR A 109 1.27 10.18 -14.53
N PRO A 110 2.38 10.94 -14.48
CA PRO A 110 2.38 12.36 -14.07
C PRO A 110 1.40 13.23 -14.88
N GLU A 111 1.23 12.96 -16.17
CA GLU A 111 0.33 13.69 -17.07
C GLU A 111 -1.14 13.55 -16.65
N ARG A 112 -1.48 12.47 -15.94
CA ARG A 112 -2.83 12.22 -15.39
C ARG A 112 -2.92 12.56 -13.90
N GLY A 113 -1.83 12.93 -13.25
CA GLY A 113 -1.74 13.10 -11.80
C GLY A 113 -1.83 11.79 -11.02
N TRP A 114 -1.60 10.64 -11.65
CA TRP A 114 -1.66 9.32 -11.01
C TRP A 114 -0.31 8.93 -10.41
N GLY A 115 -0.33 8.39 -9.17
CA GLY A 115 0.86 7.93 -8.47
C GLY A 115 1.88 9.04 -8.18
N THR A 116 1.45 10.30 -8.12
CA THR A 116 2.37 11.45 -8.02
C THR A 116 2.75 11.79 -6.59
N VAL A 117 1.96 11.39 -5.60
CA VAL A 117 2.18 11.73 -4.19
C VAL A 117 3.05 10.70 -3.49
N ILE A 118 2.83 9.43 -3.79
CA ILE A 118 3.58 8.32 -3.20
C ILE A 118 4.01 7.39 -4.33
N ARG A 119 5.27 7.50 -4.72
CA ARG A 119 5.87 6.63 -5.73
C ARG A 119 6.69 5.53 -5.03
N ALA A 120 6.04 4.83 -4.08
CA ALA A 120 6.72 3.89 -3.21
C ALA A 120 6.92 2.49 -3.83
N SER A 121 6.37 2.25 -5.01
CA SER A 121 6.56 0.98 -5.71
C SER A 121 6.59 1.21 -7.21
N HIS A 122 7.36 0.39 -7.91
CA HIS A 122 7.31 0.31 -9.38
C HIS A 122 6.07 -0.48 -9.86
N TYR A 123 5.02 -0.53 -9.03
CA TYR A 123 3.81 -1.26 -9.39
C TYR A 123 3.14 -0.62 -10.60
N SER A 124 2.80 -1.46 -11.54
CA SER A 124 2.09 -1.10 -12.76
C SER A 124 1.23 -2.28 -13.18
N ASN A 125 -0.05 -2.04 -13.37
CA ASN A 125 -0.98 -3.07 -13.83
C ASN A 125 -2.04 -2.46 -14.77
N PRO A 126 -1.96 -2.75 -16.08
CA PRO A 126 -2.92 -2.24 -17.06
C PRO A 126 -4.38 -2.63 -16.79
N GLU A 127 -4.63 -3.76 -16.10
CA GLU A 127 -5.98 -4.17 -15.72
C GLU A 127 -6.57 -3.19 -14.69
N THR A 128 -5.78 -2.83 -13.66
CA THR A 128 -6.22 -1.87 -12.65
C THR A 128 -6.39 -0.48 -13.23
N ASP A 129 -5.50 -0.06 -14.12
CA ASP A 129 -5.57 1.25 -14.76
C ASP A 129 -6.84 1.39 -15.61
N ALA A 130 -7.15 0.38 -16.44
CA ALA A 130 -8.36 0.37 -17.27
C ALA A 130 -9.65 0.36 -16.42
N LEU A 131 -9.66 -0.39 -15.31
CA LEU A 131 -10.79 -0.40 -14.37
C LEU A 131 -10.97 0.96 -13.71
N LEU A 132 -9.88 1.61 -13.32
CA LEU A 132 -9.90 2.93 -12.70
C LEU A 132 -10.38 4.00 -13.68
N GLU A 133 -9.92 3.98 -14.93
CA GLU A 133 -10.41 4.88 -15.99
C GLU A 133 -11.92 4.77 -16.16
N ARG A 134 -12.45 3.54 -16.24
CA ARG A 134 -13.88 3.31 -16.35
C ARG A 134 -14.64 3.82 -15.14
N ALA A 135 -14.14 3.54 -13.93
CA ALA A 135 -14.77 3.99 -12.70
C ALA A 135 -14.84 5.52 -12.61
N LEU A 136 -13.79 6.20 -13.05
CA LEU A 136 -13.75 7.68 -13.06
C LEU A 136 -14.63 8.30 -14.15
N ALA A 137 -14.98 7.55 -15.19
CA ALA A 137 -15.80 8.03 -16.30
C ALA A 137 -17.32 7.76 -16.12
N THR A 138 -17.71 6.87 -15.18
CA THR A 138 -19.12 6.56 -14.93
C THR A 138 -19.70 7.34 -13.76
N ILE A 139 -20.98 7.73 -13.87
CA ILE A 139 -21.76 8.33 -12.77
C ILE A 139 -22.57 7.27 -12.00
N ASP A 140 -22.63 6.04 -12.51
CA ASP A 140 -23.34 4.95 -11.86
C ASP A 140 -22.54 4.43 -10.66
N ASN A 141 -23.12 4.55 -9.46
CA ASN A 141 -22.45 4.19 -8.23
C ASN A 141 -22.23 2.67 -8.08
N ASP A 142 -23.11 1.84 -8.63
CA ASP A 142 -23.00 0.39 -8.54
C ASP A 142 -21.86 -0.09 -9.44
N GLU A 143 -21.80 0.42 -10.68
CA GLU A 143 -20.73 0.14 -11.61
C GLU A 143 -19.38 0.64 -11.07
N ARG A 144 -19.33 1.88 -10.58
CA ARG A 144 -18.14 2.49 -10.01
C ARG A 144 -17.63 1.72 -8.78
N GLY A 145 -18.54 1.39 -7.86
CA GLY A 145 -18.21 0.62 -6.67
C GLY A 145 -17.73 -0.80 -6.99
N ALA A 146 -18.31 -1.45 -7.99
CA ALA A 146 -17.85 -2.77 -8.45
C ALA A 146 -16.42 -2.71 -9.02
N ALA A 147 -16.11 -1.68 -9.82
CA ALA A 147 -14.77 -1.47 -10.36
C ALA A 147 -13.75 -1.22 -9.24
N TYR A 148 -14.06 -0.37 -8.26
CA TYR A 148 -13.17 -0.12 -7.12
C TYR A 148 -12.92 -1.39 -6.30
N ARG A 149 -13.94 -2.18 -5.98
CA ARG A 149 -13.75 -3.48 -5.29
C ARG A 149 -12.83 -4.42 -6.06
N ARG A 150 -13.00 -4.48 -7.37
CA ARG A 150 -12.12 -5.29 -8.23
C ARG A 150 -10.67 -4.82 -8.16
N ILE A 151 -10.41 -3.51 -8.23
CA ILE A 151 -9.06 -2.93 -8.13
C ILE A 151 -8.45 -3.22 -6.75
N VAL A 152 -9.23 -3.06 -5.67
CA VAL A 152 -8.77 -3.36 -4.30
C VAL A 152 -8.39 -4.84 -4.18
N GLY A 153 -9.21 -5.76 -4.70
CA GLY A 153 -8.88 -7.19 -4.71
C GLY A 153 -7.59 -7.51 -5.46
N ILE A 154 -7.36 -6.85 -6.60
CA ILE A 154 -6.11 -6.99 -7.37
C ILE A 154 -4.93 -6.43 -6.56
N GLY A 155 -5.00 -5.17 -6.14
CA GLY A 155 -3.87 -4.46 -5.54
C GLY A 155 -3.49 -4.96 -4.14
N VAL A 156 -4.46 -5.47 -3.36
CA VAL A 156 -4.25 -5.89 -1.97
C VAL A 156 -4.07 -7.40 -1.83
N GLN A 157 -4.81 -8.22 -2.59
CA GLN A 157 -4.77 -9.68 -2.41
C GLN A 157 -3.94 -10.40 -3.48
N ARG A 158 -4.10 -10.02 -4.76
CA ARG A 158 -3.42 -10.73 -5.85
C ARG A 158 -1.99 -10.26 -6.04
N ASP A 159 -1.78 -8.94 -6.15
CA ASP A 159 -0.50 -8.35 -6.54
C ASP A 159 0.30 -7.82 -5.35
N LEU A 160 -0.35 -7.65 -4.17
CA LEU A 160 0.26 -7.14 -2.94
C LEU A 160 0.98 -5.79 -3.13
N ALA A 161 0.45 -4.94 -4.01
CA ALA A 161 0.96 -3.58 -4.24
C ALA A 161 0.86 -2.72 -2.97
N VAL A 162 -0.16 -2.97 -2.15
CA VAL A 162 -0.40 -2.35 -0.85
C VAL A 162 -0.69 -3.43 0.18
N ILE A 163 -0.02 -3.35 1.33
CA ILE A 163 -0.25 -4.23 2.48
C ILE A 163 -0.93 -3.41 3.58
N PRO A 164 -2.25 -3.53 3.77
CA PRO A 164 -2.96 -2.82 4.83
C PRO A 164 -2.50 -3.26 6.22
N ILE A 165 -2.20 -2.29 7.10
CA ILE A 165 -1.77 -2.56 8.48
C ILE A 165 -2.94 -2.36 9.44
N HIS A 166 -3.58 -1.19 9.40
CA HIS A 166 -4.71 -0.85 10.26
C HIS A 166 -5.52 0.32 9.70
N HIS A 167 -6.71 0.51 10.23
CA HIS A 167 -7.50 1.72 10.02
C HIS A 167 -7.37 2.61 11.25
N GLN A 168 -6.83 3.81 11.04
CA GLN A 168 -6.76 4.81 12.10
C GLN A 168 -8.16 5.40 12.33
N VAL A 169 -8.61 5.39 13.58
CA VAL A 169 -9.84 6.05 14.02
C VAL A 169 -9.47 7.34 14.72
N ASN A 170 -9.97 8.46 14.22
CA ASN A 170 -9.86 9.73 14.91
C ASN A 170 -11.03 9.82 15.91
N VAL A 171 -10.68 9.95 17.19
CA VAL A 171 -11.63 10.10 18.30
C VAL A 171 -11.74 11.58 18.66
#